data_d5a3ac8af0e1b8f626ddc4ba49d311d9
#
_entry.id   d5a3ac8af0e1b8f626ddc4ba49d311d9
#
_cell.length_a   1.000
_cell.length_b   1.000
_cell.length_c   1.000
_cell.angle_alpha   90.00
_cell.angle_beta   90.00
_cell.angle_gamma   90.00
#
_symmetry.space_group_name_H-M   'P 1'
#
loop_
_entity.id
_entity.type
_entity.pdbx_description
1 polymer ?
#
loop_
_entity_poly.entity_id
_entity_poly.type
_entity_poly.pdbx_seq_one_letter_code
_entity_poly.pdbx_strand_id
1 'polypeptide(L)'
;MGLELTLLSENEYERLSSGDMTPAMAARYLQEGEFRLRGFDEVLRSLYPKSDIQQRLAAALLEAEPASNPESVGRTVRNWINGHSKPTRSEDVFRIAFALDLSEAQTNRLLGVCTDYGIHYRNGRDVVYAWFLRTGGAYTEARDFFASLPELPQVDGATECGSSHITRELQNAFLQVHSTGELRECYIANLDNFGALHRRAYGYFRRYLDRLIHPVPAWTGLEEPDYSMEAIMELYFSMSMPSSRSKCGWSVVQRLIKYNWPNTTALKNIRNRKADVPRKLLLLLYVITENVVDGEYRETDEDYLSPRERLDDHWFAINAILTDCGMPPLDPRNATDWLVLYAVTATEESMSERMEKVIEHIFAGQ
;
A
#
# COMPACT_ATOMS: atom_id res chain seq x y z
N MET A 1 -1.10 -12.80 -10.75
CA MET A 1 -2.54 -12.99 -10.44
C MET A 1 -3.21 -11.66 -10.77
N GLY A 2 -4.00 -11.59 -11.86
CA GLY A 2 -4.72 -10.36 -12.23
C GLY A 2 -5.72 -9.98 -11.15
N LEU A 3 -5.85 -8.69 -10.87
CA LEU A 3 -6.92 -8.19 -10.02
C LEU A 3 -8.22 -8.43 -10.79
N GLU A 4 -9.13 -9.26 -10.26
CA GLU A 4 -10.52 -9.20 -10.69
C GLU A 4 -11.07 -7.85 -10.22
N LEU A 5 -11.17 -6.92 -11.14
CA LEU A 5 -11.87 -5.67 -10.90
C LEU A 5 -13.34 -5.99 -10.62
N THR A 6 -13.86 -5.49 -9.51
CA THR A 6 -15.32 -5.51 -9.32
C THR A 6 -15.95 -4.53 -10.29
N LEU A 7 -17.22 -4.74 -10.64
CA LEU A 7 -17.98 -3.83 -11.53
C LEU A 7 -17.83 -2.35 -11.14
N LEU A 8 -17.78 -2.04 -9.84
CA LEU A 8 -17.56 -0.68 -9.36
C LEU A 8 -16.15 -0.17 -9.66
N SER A 9 -15.13 -1.04 -9.62
CA SER A 9 -13.76 -0.64 -9.98
C SER A 9 -13.60 -0.49 -11.49
N GLU A 10 -14.29 -1.29 -12.28
CA GLU A 10 -14.37 -1.14 -13.74
C GLU A 10 -15.03 0.19 -14.11
N ASN A 11 -16.14 0.56 -13.45
CA ASN A 11 -16.80 1.85 -13.66
C ASN A 11 -15.88 3.04 -13.33
N GLU A 12 -15.08 2.95 -12.25
CA GLU A 12 -14.09 3.99 -11.92
C GLU A 12 -12.99 4.07 -12.98
N TYR A 13 -12.51 2.92 -13.46
CA TYR A 13 -11.51 2.86 -14.52
C TYR A 13 -12.03 3.47 -15.83
N GLU A 14 -13.24 3.12 -16.26
CA GLU A 14 -13.88 3.68 -17.45
C GLU A 14 -14.11 5.20 -17.31
N ARG A 15 -14.49 5.68 -16.13
CA ARG A 15 -14.64 7.11 -15.84
C ARG A 15 -13.32 7.87 -15.99
N LEU A 16 -12.22 7.30 -15.50
CA LEU A 16 -10.88 7.89 -15.64
C LEU A 16 -10.40 7.88 -17.09
N SER A 17 -10.71 6.80 -17.83
CA SER A 17 -10.28 6.62 -19.22
C SER A 17 -10.96 7.57 -20.21
N SER A 18 -12.14 8.14 -19.87
CA SER A 18 -12.84 9.09 -20.73
C SER A 18 -12.06 10.39 -20.96
N GLY A 19 -11.22 10.80 -19.98
CA GLY A 19 -10.48 12.05 -20.05
C GLY A 19 -11.31 13.33 -19.88
N ASP A 20 -12.64 13.22 -19.75
CA ASP A 20 -13.56 14.36 -19.71
C ASP A 20 -13.52 15.15 -18.41
N MET A 21 -12.86 14.63 -17.38
CA MET A 21 -12.89 15.18 -16.04
C MET A 21 -11.80 16.24 -15.83
N THR A 22 -12.21 17.49 -15.65
CA THR A 22 -11.28 18.55 -15.24
C THR A 22 -10.81 18.36 -13.79
N PRO A 23 -9.68 18.97 -13.35
CA PRO A 23 -9.21 18.89 -11.97
C PRO A 23 -10.26 19.32 -10.94
N ALA A 24 -11.02 20.37 -11.22
CA ALA A 24 -12.11 20.83 -10.34
C ALA A 24 -13.26 19.81 -10.25
N MET A 25 -13.62 19.16 -11.37
CA MET A 25 -14.63 18.10 -11.39
C MET A 25 -14.14 16.86 -10.63
N ALA A 26 -12.87 16.49 -10.80
CA ALA A 26 -12.22 15.38 -10.09
C ALA A 26 -12.23 15.60 -8.57
N ALA A 27 -11.86 16.81 -8.12
CA ALA A 27 -11.90 17.18 -6.72
C ALA A 27 -13.32 17.11 -6.12
N ARG A 28 -14.30 17.64 -6.85
CA ARG A 28 -15.71 17.59 -6.46
C ARG A 28 -16.21 16.16 -6.37
N TYR A 29 -15.93 15.35 -7.38
CA TYR A 29 -16.27 13.92 -7.41
C TYR A 29 -15.75 13.17 -6.19
N LEU A 30 -14.50 13.42 -5.80
CA LEU A 30 -13.89 12.80 -4.62
C LEU A 30 -14.51 13.27 -3.30
N GLN A 31 -15.07 14.50 -3.24
CA GLN A 31 -15.57 15.12 -2.00
C GLN A 31 -17.07 14.96 -1.78
N GLU A 32 -17.88 15.00 -2.83
CA GLU A 32 -19.36 15.08 -2.75
C GLU A 32 -20.05 13.72 -2.54
N GLY A 33 -19.29 12.64 -2.28
CA GLY A 33 -19.84 11.33 -1.90
C GLY A 33 -20.25 10.46 -3.08
N GLU A 34 -19.99 10.87 -4.31
CA GLU A 34 -20.17 10.03 -5.49
C GLU A 34 -19.08 8.95 -5.56
N PHE A 35 -17.86 9.29 -5.16
CA PHE A 35 -16.73 8.38 -5.08
C PHE A 35 -16.90 7.37 -3.96
N ARG A 36 -17.02 6.08 -4.33
CA ARG A 36 -17.19 5.00 -3.36
C ARG A 36 -15.87 4.35 -3.04
N LEU A 37 -15.26 4.79 -1.94
CA LEU A 37 -14.09 4.13 -1.39
C LEU A 37 -14.35 2.64 -1.16
N ARG A 38 -13.36 1.80 -1.45
CA ARG A 38 -13.39 0.40 -1.04
C ARG A 38 -13.16 0.32 0.46
N GLY A 39 -14.23 0.04 1.19
CA GLY A 39 -14.20 -0.10 2.63
C GLY A 39 -13.67 -1.47 3.06
N PHE A 40 -13.07 -1.52 4.26
CA PHE A 40 -12.73 -2.78 4.91
C PHE A 40 -13.98 -3.66 5.12
N ASP A 41 -15.07 -3.07 5.54
CA ASP A 41 -16.38 -3.71 5.74
C ASP A 41 -16.92 -4.35 4.47
N GLU A 42 -16.78 -3.68 3.34
CA GLU A 42 -17.21 -4.22 2.03
C GLU A 42 -16.41 -5.46 1.66
N VAL A 43 -15.07 -5.39 1.78
CA VAL A 43 -14.21 -6.55 1.50
C VAL A 43 -14.50 -7.68 2.47
N LEU A 44 -14.60 -7.38 3.78
CA LEU A 44 -14.92 -8.37 4.80
C LEU A 44 -16.24 -9.09 4.52
N ARG A 45 -17.31 -8.35 4.20
CA ARG A 45 -18.61 -8.93 3.86
C ARG A 45 -18.59 -9.72 2.55
N SER A 46 -17.79 -9.31 1.56
CA SER A 46 -17.64 -10.07 0.31
C SER A 46 -16.95 -11.42 0.54
N LEU A 47 -16.01 -11.48 1.49
CA LEU A 47 -15.29 -12.71 1.84
C LEU A 47 -16.12 -13.61 2.77
N TYR A 48 -16.94 -13.01 3.62
CA TYR A 48 -17.81 -13.75 4.56
C TYR A 48 -19.23 -13.15 4.60
N PRO A 49 -20.14 -13.56 3.70
CA PRO A 49 -21.48 -12.97 3.57
C PRO A 49 -22.50 -13.46 4.60
N LYS A 50 -22.09 -14.27 5.58
CA LYS A 50 -23.03 -14.85 6.58
C LYS A 50 -23.38 -13.83 7.67
N SER A 51 -24.59 -13.96 8.23
CA SER A 51 -25.12 -13.04 9.25
C SER A 51 -24.50 -13.18 10.62
N ASP A 52 -23.83 -14.30 10.92
CA ASP A 52 -23.19 -14.59 12.20
C ASP A 52 -21.81 -13.95 12.39
N ILE A 53 -21.34 -13.18 11.40
CA ILE A 53 -20.01 -12.53 11.35
C ILE A 53 -19.69 -11.77 12.64
N GLN A 54 -20.66 -10.99 13.16
CA GLN A 54 -20.44 -10.19 14.39
C GLN A 54 -20.21 -11.09 15.62
N GLN A 55 -20.99 -12.15 15.75
CA GLN A 55 -20.91 -13.08 16.87
C GLN A 55 -19.59 -13.84 16.84
N ARG A 56 -19.20 -14.38 15.66
CA ARG A 56 -17.94 -15.12 15.49
C ARG A 56 -16.73 -14.25 15.79
N LEU A 57 -16.68 -13.02 15.25
CA LEU A 57 -15.57 -12.11 15.50
C LEU A 57 -15.47 -11.69 16.97
N ALA A 58 -16.59 -11.37 17.62
CA ALA A 58 -16.58 -11.01 19.04
C ALA A 58 -16.11 -12.18 19.93
N ALA A 59 -16.57 -13.39 19.64
CA ALA A 59 -16.14 -14.59 20.37
C ALA A 59 -14.62 -14.83 20.22
N ALA A 60 -14.11 -14.81 18.99
CA ALA A 60 -12.69 -15.05 18.70
C ALA A 60 -11.76 -13.98 19.32
N LEU A 61 -12.16 -12.71 19.32
CA LEU A 61 -11.37 -11.64 19.94
C LEU A 61 -11.34 -11.78 21.46
N LEU A 62 -12.44 -12.19 22.08
CA LEU A 62 -12.50 -12.44 23.53
C LEU A 62 -11.70 -13.69 23.92
N GLU A 63 -11.72 -14.73 23.08
CA GLU A 63 -10.89 -15.93 23.28
C GLU A 63 -9.40 -15.59 23.20
N ALA A 64 -9.01 -14.76 22.24
CA ALA A 64 -7.62 -14.33 22.07
C ALA A 64 -7.13 -13.43 23.20
N GLU A 65 -8.02 -12.60 23.77
CA GLU A 65 -7.73 -11.66 24.87
C GLU A 65 -8.85 -11.72 25.93
N PRO A 66 -8.84 -12.76 26.80
CA PRO A 66 -9.91 -12.96 27.80
C PRO A 66 -10.07 -11.83 28.83
N ALA A 67 -9.02 -11.01 29.02
CA ALA A 67 -9.07 -9.85 29.92
C ALA A 67 -9.77 -8.63 29.30
N SER A 68 -10.12 -8.67 28.02
CA SER A 68 -10.78 -7.57 27.32
C SER A 68 -12.24 -7.43 27.75
N ASN A 69 -12.72 -6.17 27.83
CA ASN A 69 -14.12 -5.90 28.13
C ASN A 69 -15.02 -6.30 26.95
N PRO A 70 -16.01 -7.21 27.15
CA PRO A 70 -16.89 -7.70 26.07
C PRO A 70 -17.66 -6.61 25.34
N GLU A 71 -18.09 -5.56 26.02
CA GLU A 71 -18.79 -4.44 25.40
C GLU A 71 -17.87 -3.64 24.45
N SER A 72 -16.63 -3.41 24.87
CA SER A 72 -15.61 -2.74 24.06
C SER A 72 -15.29 -3.54 22.81
N VAL A 73 -15.09 -4.85 22.95
CA VAL A 73 -14.87 -5.77 21.83
C VAL A 73 -16.06 -5.75 20.88
N GLY A 74 -17.29 -5.87 21.41
CA GLY A 74 -18.50 -5.83 20.61
C GLY A 74 -18.68 -4.50 19.86
N ARG A 75 -18.29 -3.36 20.46
CA ARG A 75 -18.28 -2.05 19.79
C ARG A 75 -17.25 -2.00 18.68
N THR A 76 -16.05 -2.47 18.90
CA THR A 76 -14.97 -2.53 17.93
C THR A 76 -15.38 -3.35 16.71
N VAL A 77 -15.92 -4.55 16.93
CA VAL A 77 -16.40 -5.43 15.86
C VAL A 77 -17.52 -4.77 15.05
N ARG A 78 -18.51 -4.14 15.72
CA ARG A 78 -19.57 -3.40 15.02
C ARG A 78 -19.02 -2.27 14.16
N ASN A 79 -18.04 -1.52 14.69
CA ASN A 79 -17.41 -0.44 13.94
C ASN A 79 -16.69 -0.96 12.69
N TRP A 80 -16.00 -2.09 12.77
CA TRP A 80 -15.36 -2.72 11.62
C TRP A 80 -16.37 -3.21 10.58
N ILE A 81 -17.43 -3.89 11.01
CA ILE A 81 -18.46 -4.42 10.11
C ILE A 81 -19.28 -3.32 9.43
N ASN A 82 -19.45 -2.17 10.09
CA ASN A 82 -20.22 -1.04 9.58
C ASN A 82 -19.37 0.04 8.89
N GLY A 83 -18.07 -0.20 8.70
CA GLY A 83 -17.17 0.73 8.00
C GLY A 83 -16.82 2.01 8.79
N HIS A 84 -17.16 2.10 10.08
CA HIS A 84 -16.82 3.26 10.93
C HIS A 84 -15.32 3.28 11.29
N SER A 85 -14.67 2.14 11.30
CA SER A 85 -13.23 1.97 11.50
C SER A 85 -12.74 0.70 10.81
N LYS A 86 -11.41 0.54 10.76
CA LYS A 86 -10.77 -0.69 10.28
C LYS A 86 -9.68 -1.12 11.26
N PRO A 87 -9.25 -2.39 11.25
CA PRO A 87 -8.07 -2.83 11.99
C PRO A 87 -6.84 -2.01 11.60
N THR A 88 -6.00 -1.67 12.58
CA THR A 88 -4.76 -0.93 12.38
C THR A 88 -3.53 -1.82 12.43
N ARG A 89 -3.65 -3.01 13.02
CA ARG A 89 -2.57 -4.00 13.14
C ARG A 89 -2.87 -5.21 12.25
N SER A 90 -1.87 -5.72 11.56
CA SER A 90 -1.99 -6.95 10.76
C SER A 90 -2.48 -8.13 11.61
N GLU A 91 -2.08 -8.17 12.88
CA GLU A 91 -2.50 -9.22 13.81
C GLU A 91 -4.02 -9.30 14.01
N ASP A 92 -4.71 -8.15 14.11
CA ASP A 92 -6.16 -8.13 14.23
C ASP A 92 -6.83 -8.67 12.95
N VAL A 93 -6.24 -8.41 11.78
CA VAL A 93 -6.72 -8.98 10.51
C VAL A 93 -6.51 -10.50 10.47
N PHE A 94 -5.39 -11.01 10.95
CA PHE A 94 -5.19 -12.46 11.09
C PHE A 94 -6.20 -13.09 12.05
N ARG A 95 -6.47 -12.48 13.21
CA ARG A 95 -7.52 -12.95 14.14
C ARG A 95 -8.88 -13.04 13.45
N ILE A 96 -9.24 -12.03 12.66
CA ILE A 96 -10.45 -12.03 11.84
C ILE A 96 -10.43 -13.19 10.84
N ALA A 97 -9.30 -13.40 10.17
CA ALA A 97 -9.15 -14.44 9.17
C ALA A 97 -9.35 -15.85 9.77
N PHE A 98 -8.71 -16.14 10.90
CA PHE A 98 -8.90 -17.40 11.61
C PHE A 98 -10.34 -17.56 12.13
N ALA A 99 -10.94 -16.50 12.68
CA ALA A 99 -12.31 -16.54 13.19
C ALA A 99 -13.36 -16.87 12.12
N LEU A 100 -13.09 -16.47 10.89
CA LEU A 100 -14.00 -16.63 9.76
C LEU A 100 -13.60 -17.77 8.79
N ASP A 101 -12.58 -18.54 9.14
CA ASP A 101 -12.01 -19.62 8.31
C ASP A 101 -11.64 -19.14 6.90
N LEU A 102 -11.04 -17.94 6.80
CA LEU A 102 -10.60 -17.40 5.52
C LEU A 102 -9.33 -18.12 5.04
N SER A 103 -9.26 -18.35 3.73
CA SER A 103 -8.03 -18.86 3.10
C SER A 103 -6.90 -17.83 3.15
N GLU A 104 -5.66 -18.29 2.94
CA GLU A 104 -4.48 -17.42 2.81
C GLU A 104 -4.69 -16.32 1.76
N ALA A 105 -5.27 -16.66 0.58
CA ALA A 105 -5.55 -15.70 -0.48
C ALA A 105 -6.60 -14.64 -0.07
N GLN A 106 -7.66 -15.06 0.63
CA GLN A 106 -8.67 -14.16 1.17
C GLN A 106 -8.10 -13.24 2.24
N THR A 107 -7.27 -13.78 3.12
CA THR A 107 -6.56 -13.02 4.17
C THR A 107 -5.61 -12.00 3.56
N ASN A 108 -4.85 -12.39 2.54
CA ASN A 108 -3.97 -11.49 1.80
C ASN A 108 -4.74 -10.31 1.20
N ARG A 109 -5.94 -10.55 0.63
CA ARG A 109 -6.82 -9.51 0.11
C ARG A 109 -7.31 -8.57 1.22
N LEU A 110 -7.70 -9.12 2.38
CA LEU A 110 -8.17 -8.33 3.51
C LEU A 110 -7.06 -7.47 4.12
N LEU A 111 -5.85 -8.02 4.25
CA LEU A 111 -4.65 -7.29 4.68
C LEU A 111 -4.32 -6.13 3.75
N GLY A 112 -4.42 -6.32 2.44
CA GLY A 112 -4.14 -5.28 1.44
C GLY A 112 -5.00 -4.02 1.57
N VAL A 113 -6.19 -4.10 2.19
CA VAL A 113 -7.03 -2.93 2.50
C VAL A 113 -6.58 -2.20 3.77
N CYS A 114 -5.85 -2.88 4.65
CA CYS A 114 -5.42 -2.35 5.94
C CYS A 114 -3.98 -1.87 5.95
N THR A 115 -3.11 -2.49 5.17
CA THR A 115 -1.66 -2.31 5.18
C THR A 115 -1.13 -1.99 3.77
N ASP A 116 0.13 -1.56 3.68
CA ASP A 116 0.82 -1.34 2.39
C ASP A 116 1.21 -2.66 1.70
N TYR A 117 1.18 -3.76 2.43
CA TYR A 117 1.47 -5.11 1.96
C TYR A 117 0.28 -6.03 2.29
N GLY A 118 0.10 -7.10 1.55
CA GLY A 118 -0.74 -8.20 1.99
C GLY A 118 -0.06 -8.98 3.13
N ILE A 119 0.04 -10.31 2.99
CA ILE A 119 0.87 -11.13 3.87
C ILE A 119 2.33 -10.78 3.63
N HIS A 120 3.01 -10.35 4.69
CA HIS A 120 4.38 -9.87 4.59
C HIS A 120 5.37 -11.01 4.85
N TYR A 121 5.76 -11.75 3.79
CA TYR A 121 6.62 -12.95 3.91
C TYR A 121 8.02 -12.71 4.52
N ARG A 122 8.41 -11.47 4.76
CA ARG A 122 9.61 -11.13 5.56
C ARG A 122 9.30 -10.77 7.01
N ASN A 123 8.05 -10.89 7.39
CA ASN A 123 7.61 -10.85 8.79
C ASN A 123 7.40 -12.29 9.26
N GLY A 124 8.23 -12.74 10.21
CA GLY A 124 8.18 -14.13 10.68
C GLY A 124 6.83 -14.55 11.23
N ARG A 125 6.11 -13.65 11.90
CA ARG A 125 4.76 -13.91 12.40
C ARG A 125 3.76 -14.10 11.26
N ASP A 126 3.78 -13.22 10.28
CA ASP A 126 2.86 -13.27 9.15
C ASP A 126 3.02 -14.58 8.36
N VAL A 127 4.27 -15.05 8.20
CA VAL A 127 4.58 -16.32 7.55
C VAL A 127 4.02 -17.51 8.31
N VAL A 128 4.21 -17.55 9.62
CA VAL A 128 3.68 -18.61 10.48
C VAL A 128 2.15 -18.61 10.42
N TYR A 129 1.52 -17.46 10.55
CA TYR A 129 0.06 -17.35 10.51
C TYR A 129 -0.51 -17.74 9.14
N ALA A 130 0.14 -17.36 8.04
CA ALA A 130 -0.24 -17.78 6.70
C ALA A 130 -0.18 -19.31 6.54
N TRP A 131 0.86 -19.96 7.09
CA TRP A 131 0.99 -21.41 7.06
C TRP A 131 -0.17 -22.08 7.82
N PHE A 132 -0.48 -21.62 9.03
CA PHE A 132 -1.60 -22.18 9.83
C PHE A 132 -2.96 -21.96 9.15
N LEU A 133 -3.19 -20.80 8.51
CA LEU A 133 -4.40 -20.56 7.71
C LEU A 133 -4.50 -21.56 6.55
N ARG A 134 -3.39 -21.85 5.87
CA ARG A 134 -3.36 -22.78 4.73
C ARG A 134 -3.60 -24.22 5.16
N THR A 135 -3.12 -24.61 6.33
CA THR A 135 -3.23 -25.97 6.86
C THR A 135 -4.47 -26.19 7.72
N GLY A 136 -5.29 -25.16 7.95
CA GLY A 136 -6.55 -25.26 8.73
C GLY A 136 -6.33 -25.30 10.24
N GLY A 137 -5.21 -24.79 10.75
CA GLY A 137 -4.94 -24.68 12.18
C GLY A 137 -5.69 -23.52 12.85
N ALA A 138 -5.68 -23.49 14.20
CA ALA A 138 -6.31 -22.43 14.97
C ALA A 138 -5.39 -21.24 15.22
N TYR A 139 -5.97 -20.05 15.48
CA TYR A 139 -5.20 -18.84 15.85
C TYR A 139 -4.32 -19.05 17.09
N THR A 140 -4.85 -19.70 18.11
CA THR A 140 -4.11 -19.99 19.35
C THR A 140 -2.90 -20.89 19.10
N GLU A 141 -3.04 -21.90 18.25
CA GLU A 141 -1.94 -22.77 17.84
C GLU A 141 -0.86 -21.99 17.07
N ALA A 142 -1.27 -21.15 16.13
CA ALA A 142 -0.35 -20.30 15.36
C ALA A 142 0.41 -19.32 16.26
N ARG A 143 -0.29 -18.67 17.19
CA ARG A 143 0.30 -17.74 18.17
C ARG A 143 1.31 -18.46 19.09
N ASP A 144 0.91 -19.58 19.66
CA ASP A 144 1.72 -20.33 20.63
C ASP A 144 2.93 -20.96 19.92
N PHE A 145 2.75 -21.43 18.68
CA PHE A 145 3.86 -21.88 17.85
C PHE A 145 4.84 -20.74 17.58
N PHE A 146 4.35 -19.57 17.15
CA PHE A 146 5.23 -18.42 16.90
C PHE A 146 5.97 -17.99 18.17
N ALA A 147 5.31 -17.96 19.33
CA ALA A 147 5.93 -17.64 20.60
C ALA A 147 7.02 -18.66 21.02
N SER A 148 6.98 -19.88 20.50
CA SER A 148 7.98 -20.93 20.76
C SER A 148 9.21 -20.86 19.84
N LEU A 149 9.19 -19.97 18.83
CA LEU A 149 10.30 -19.80 17.89
C LEU A 149 11.37 -18.86 18.46
N PRO A 150 12.62 -18.93 17.95
CA PRO A 150 13.67 -18.00 18.34
C PRO A 150 13.28 -16.55 18.01
N GLU A 151 13.68 -15.61 18.88
CA GLU A 151 13.56 -14.19 18.58
C GLU A 151 14.35 -13.82 17.35
N LEU A 152 13.81 -12.87 16.56
CA LEU A 152 14.51 -12.38 15.39
C LEU A 152 15.75 -11.59 15.81
N PRO A 153 16.89 -11.80 15.13
CA PRO A 153 18.06 -10.96 15.36
C PRO A 153 17.72 -9.50 15.08
N GLN A 154 18.26 -8.59 15.89
CA GLN A 154 18.13 -7.17 15.59
C GLN A 154 18.94 -6.90 14.32
N VAL A 155 18.26 -6.73 13.19
CA VAL A 155 18.89 -6.39 11.93
C VAL A 155 19.12 -4.89 11.93
N ASP A 156 20.38 -4.46 12.04
CA ASP A 156 20.77 -3.11 11.67
C ASP A 156 20.43 -2.93 10.19
N GLY A 157 19.57 -1.96 9.87
CA GLY A 157 19.03 -1.72 8.52
C GLY A 157 20.07 -1.49 7.41
N ALA A 158 21.35 -1.41 7.80
CA ALA A 158 22.50 -1.28 6.91
C ALA A 158 23.02 -2.62 6.36
N THR A 159 22.62 -3.77 6.91
CA THR A 159 23.16 -5.06 6.48
C THR A 159 22.59 -5.43 5.12
N GLU A 160 23.41 -5.29 4.09
CA GLU A 160 23.12 -5.73 2.73
C GLU A 160 23.22 -7.27 2.63
N CYS A 161 22.32 -8.00 3.26
CA CYS A 161 22.30 -9.46 3.18
C CYS A 161 21.20 -9.94 2.22
N GLY A 162 21.54 -10.83 1.29
CA GLY A 162 20.61 -11.64 0.51
C GLY A 162 20.25 -11.15 -0.89
N SER A 163 19.58 -12.05 -1.62
CA SER A 163 19.07 -11.91 -3.00
C SER A 163 18.02 -10.80 -3.14
N SER A 164 17.92 -10.19 -4.32
CA SER A 164 16.83 -9.26 -4.67
C SER A 164 15.46 -9.95 -4.70
N HIS A 165 15.43 -11.29 -4.72
CA HIS A 165 14.23 -12.13 -4.78
C HIS A 165 13.79 -12.71 -3.43
N ILE A 166 14.39 -12.30 -2.32
CA ILE A 166 14.16 -12.88 -0.98
C ILE A 166 12.69 -13.11 -0.65
N THR A 167 11.82 -12.15 -0.92
CA THR A 167 10.38 -12.28 -0.60
C THR A 167 9.74 -13.46 -1.34
N ARG A 168 10.06 -13.63 -2.63
CA ARG A 168 9.54 -14.74 -3.45
C ARG A 168 10.20 -16.06 -3.04
N GLU A 169 11.48 -16.06 -2.73
CA GLU A 169 12.22 -17.24 -2.27
C GLU A 169 11.65 -17.72 -0.94
N LEU A 170 11.44 -16.83 0.02
CA LEU A 170 10.76 -17.14 1.28
C LEU A 170 9.34 -17.68 1.04
N GLN A 171 8.54 -17.01 0.24
CA GLN A 171 7.19 -17.48 -0.08
C GLN A 171 7.23 -18.90 -0.65
N ASN A 172 8.09 -19.17 -1.62
CA ASN A 172 8.23 -20.49 -2.23
C ASN A 172 8.71 -21.53 -1.22
N ALA A 173 9.68 -21.20 -0.37
CA ALA A 173 10.18 -22.12 0.66
C ALA A 173 9.05 -22.52 1.63
N PHE A 174 8.28 -21.55 2.12
CA PHE A 174 7.18 -21.84 3.05
C PHE A 174 5.97 -22.50 2.39
N LEU A 175 5.79 -22.37 1.06
CA LEU A 175 4.76 -23.11 0.33
C LEU A 175 5.02 -24.63 0.28
N GLN A 176 6.28 -25.06 0.38
CA GLN A 176 6.68 -26.48 0.37
C GLN A 176 6.63 -27.15 1.75
N VAL A 177 6.32 -26.39 2.79
CA VAL A 177 6.28 -26.87 4.17
C VAL A 177 4.94 -27.55 4.47
N HIS A 178 4.96 -28.80 4.95
CA HIS A 178 3.75 -29.61 5.19
C HIS A 178 3.55 -30.02 6.65
N SER A 179 4.52 -29.79 7.53
CA SER A 179 4.44 -30.12 8.95
C SER A 179 4.97 -28.98 9.83
N THR A 180 4.55 -28.96 11.10
CA THR A 180 5.05 -27.99 12.09
C THR A 180 6.56 -28.14 12.37
N GLY A 181 7.10 -29.36 12.23
CA GLY A 181 8.54 -29.61 12.33
C GLY A 181 9.29 -28.93 11.19
N GLU A 182 8.88 -29.19 9.94
CA GLU A 182 9.43 -28.51 8.75
C GLU A 182 9.24 -26.99 8.81
N LEU A 183 8.10 -26.50 9.35
CA LEU A 183 7.85 -25.08 9.53
C LEU A 183 8.92 -24.45 10.44
N ARG A 184 9.24 -25.12 11.55
CA ARG A 184 10.27 -24.67 12.49
C ARG A 184 11.65 -24.65 11.84
N GLU A 185 12.01 -25.73 11.14
CA GLU A 185 13.29 -25.81 10.45
C GLU A 185 13.43 -24.74 9.36
N CYS A 186 12.40 -24.58 8.53
CA CYS A 186 12.36 -23.55 7.49
C CYS A 186 12.44 -22.13 8.09
N TYR A 187 11.73 -21.89 9.20
CA TYR A 187 11.78 -20.60 9.91
C TYR A 187 13.20 -20.31 10.42
N ILE A 188 13.83 -21.27 11.10
CA ILE A 188 15.18 -21.11 11.65
C ILE A 188 16.22 -20.90 10.55
N ALA A 189 16.11 -21.64 9.45
CA ALA A 189 17.00 -21.50 8.29
C ALA A 189 16.91 -20.11 7.61
N ASN A 190 15.82 -19.38 7.85
CA ASN A 190 15.57 -18.08 7.23
C ASN A 190 15.55 -16.92 8.23
N LEU A 191 16.03 -17.09 9.47
CA LEU A 191 16.01 -16.06 10.52
C LEU A 191 16.61 -14.73 10.05
N ASP A 192 17.73 -14.74 9.34
CA ASP A 192 18.43 -13.55 8.85
C ASP A 192 17.68 -12.83 7.73
N ASN A 193 16.69 -13.48 7.12
CA ASN A 193 15.86 -12.91 6.07
C ASN A 193 14.64 -12.18 6.61
N PHE A 194 14.22 -12.47 7.85
CA PHE A 194 13.11 -11.76 8.47
C PHE A 194 13.52 -10.39 8.98
N GLY A 195 12.62 -9.43 8.86
CA GLY A 195 12.86 -8.03 9.25
C GLY A 195 13.72 -7.24 8.28
N ALA A 196 14.34 -7.88 7.27
CA ALA A 196 15.14 -7.19 6.27
C ALA A 196 14.26 -6.25 5.41
N LEU A 197 14.74 -5.02 5.17
CA LEU A 197 14.02 -4.03 4.39
C LEU A 197 13.94 -4.40 2.90
N HIS A 198 12.85 -4.00 2.22
CA HIS A 198 12.59 -4.28 0.81
C HIS A 198 13.65 -3.66 -0.11
N ARG A 199 14.46 -4.48 -0.79
CA ARG A 199 15.53 -4.01 -1.69
C ARG A 199 14.98 -3.45 -2.99
N ARG A 200 13.99 -4.11 -3.62
CA ARG A 200 13.42 -3.66 -4.89
C ARG A 200 12.68 -2.35 -4.74
N ALA A 201 11.79 -2.24 -3.73
CA ALA A 201 11.11 -0.99 -3.42
C ALA A 201 12.12 0.14 -3.15
N TYR A 202 13.21 -0.18 -2.43
CA TYR A 202 14.28 0.78 -2.19
C TYR A 202 15.08 1.13 -3.46
N GLY A 203 15.28 0.17 -4.36
CA GLY A 203 15.90 0.41 -5.66
C GLY A 203 15.09 1.38 -6.51
N TYR A 204 13.77 1.21 -6.60
CA TYR A 204 12.88 2.16 -7.26
C TYR A 204 12.88 3.52 -6.56
N PHE A 205 12.76 3.54 -5.24
CA PHE A 205 12.81 4.77 -4.44
C PHE A 205 14.10 5.56 -4.71
N ARG A 206 15.26 4.88 -4.69
CA ARG A 206 16.54 5.55 -4.96
C ARG A 206 16.61 6.15 -6.35
N ARG A 207 16.19 5.40 -7.38
CA ARG A 207 16.21 5.89 -8.77
C ARG A 207 15.32 7.12 -8.96
N TYR A 208 14.11 7.09 -8.42
CA TYR A 208 13.21 8.24 -8.47
C TYR A 208 13.73 9.41 -7.63
N LEU A 209 14.23 9.15 -6.43
CA LEU A 209 14.78 10.19 -5.58
C LEU A 209 16.01 10.85 -6.19
N ASP A 210 16.89 10.08 -6.81
CA ASP A 210 18.09 10.58 -7.47
C ASP A 210 17.73 11.55 -8.60
N ARG A 211 16.68 11.26 -9.35
CA ARG A 211 16.14 12.17 -10.36
C ARG A 211 15.61 13.49 -9.79
N LEU A 212 15.09 13.50 -8.58
CA LEU A 212 14.64 14.71 -7.90
C LEU A 212 15.81 15.50 -7.27
N ILE A 213 16.84 14.79 -6.83
CA ILE A 213 18.08 15.41 -6.32
C ILE A 213 18.85 16.06 -7.47
N HIS A 214 18.95 15.37 -8.61
CA HIS A 214 19.70 15.78 -9.80
C HIS A 214 18.75 15.93 -11.01
N PRO A 215 17.92 16.99 -11.06
CA PRO A 215 16.87 17.12 -12.08
C PRO A 215 17.41 17.45 -13.47
N VAL A 216 18.65 17.98 -13.55
CA VAL A 216 19.27 18.37 -14.81
C VAL A 216 20.12 17.22 -15.35
N PRO A 217 19.88 16.73 -16.58
CA PRO A 217 20.70 15.68 -17.14
C PRO A 217 22.16 16.10 -17.33
N ALA A 218 23.09 15.25 -16.95
CA ALA A 218 24.54 15.54 -17.02
C ALA A 218 25.04 15.94 -18.42
N TRP A 219 24.38 15.47 -19.48
CA TRP A 219 24.73 15.82 -20.88
C TRP A 219 24.44 17.28 -21.25
N THR A 220 23.64 18.02 -20.47
CA THR A 220 23.32 19.42 -20.76
C THR A 220 24.48 20.37 -20.47
N GLY A 221 25.47 19.95 -19.66
CA GLY A 221 26.60 20.79 -19.23
C GLY A 221 26.20 21.95 -18.32
N LEU A 222 24.96 21.99 -17.84
CA LEU A 222 24.50 22.97 -16.84
C LEU A 222 24.95 22.54 -15.43
N GLU A 223 25.16 23.48 -14.54
CA GLU A 223 25.39 23.18 -13.13
C GLU A 223 24.15 22.48 -12.55
N GLU A 224 24.35 21.25 -12.06
CA GLU A 224 23.28 20.50 -11.43
C GLU A 224 23.04 21.03 -9.99
N PRO A 225 21.80 21.43 -9.66
CA PRO A 225 21.45 21.67 -8.28
C PRO A 225 21.39 20.34 -7.53
N ASP A 226 22.12 20.24 -6.40
CA ASP A 226 22.01 19.14 -5.45
C ASP A 226 20.93 19.50 -4.41
N TYR A 227 19.70 19.03 -4.62
CA TYR A 227 18.60 19.37 -3.73
C TYR A 227 18.62 18.56 -2.43
N SER A 228 18.53 19.27 -1.30
CA SER A 228 18.32 18.66 0.01
C SER A 228 16.92 17.99 0.10
N MET A 229 16.74 17.10 1.09
CA MET A 229 15.42 16.50 1.33
C MET A 229 14.34 17.54 1.66
N GLU A 230 14.73 18.64 2.29
CA GLU A 230 13.86 19.78 2.58
C GLU A 230 13.43 20.48 1.28
N ALA A 231 14.38 20.74 0.38
CA ALA A 231 14.09 21.34 -0.92
C ALA A 231 13.21 20.42 -1.79
N ILE A 232 13.48 19.12 -1.80
CA ILE A 232 12.63 18.13 -2.50
C ILE A 232 11.19 18.15 -1.97
N MET A 233 11.03 18.21 -0.64
CA MET A 233 9.68 18.28 -0.05
C MET A 233 8.95 19.57 -0.44
N GLU A 234 9.65 20.68 -0.50
CA GLU A 234 9.08 21.97 -0.87
C GLU A 234 8.76 22.05 -2.36
N LEU A 235 9.69 21.63 -3.21
CA LEU A 235 9.56 21.74 -4.67
C LEU A 235 8.56 20.73 -5.28
N TYR A 236 8.58 19.49 -4.81
CA TYR A 236 7.89 18.40 -5.47
C TYR A 236 6.73 17.81 -4.67
N PHE A 237 6.75 17.87 -3.35
CA PHE A 237 5.71 17.28 -2.51
C PHE A 237 4.82 18.30 -1.80
N SER A 238 5.07 19.59 -1.98
CA SER A 238 4.16 20.61 -1.41
C SER A 238 2.78 20.50 -2.04
N MET A 239 2.69 20.47 -3.37
CA MET A 239 1.48 20.28 -4.17
C MET A 239 0.24 20.94 -3.52
N SER A 240 0.38 22.19 -3.08
CA SER A 240 -0.70 22.92 -2.37
C SER A 240 -1.29 22.19 -1.14
N MET A 241 -0.56 21.23 -0.58
CA MET A 241 -1.00 20.43 0.56
C MET A 241 -0.99 21.26 1.84
N PRO A 242 -2.11 21.38 2.59
CA PRO A 242 -2.15 22.21 3.77
C PRO A 242 -1.14 21.79 4.83
N SER A 243 -0.45 22.74 5.44
CA SER A 243 0.50 22.50 6.53
C SER A 243 -0.19 22.14 7.85
N SER A 244 -1.46 22.54 8.01
CA SER A 244 -2.24 22.35 9.23
C SER A 244 -2.33 20.90 9.66
N ARG A 245 -2.14 20.65 10.96
CA ARG A 245 -2.40 19.37 11.61
C ARG A 245 -3.86 19.21 12.02
N SER A 246 -4.64 20.30 12.04
CA SER A 246 -6.06 20.25 12.38
C SER A 246 -6.84 19.57 11.26
N LYS A 247 -7.54 18.49 11.62
CA LYS A 247 -8.39 17.71 10.70
C LYS A 247 -9.88 17.98 10.95
N CYS A 248 -10.20 19.04 11.69
CA CYS A 248 -11.57 19.42 11.98
C CYS A 248 -12.24 19.88 10.68
N GLY A 249 -13.39 19.28 10.36
CA GLY A 249 -14.14 19.59 9.15
C GLY A 249 -13.68 18.88 7.87
N TRP A 250 -12.55 18.15 7.90
CA TRP A 250 -12.07 17.43 6.71
C TRP A 250 -12.93 16.23 6.37
N SER A 251 -13.17 16.04 5.08
CA SER A 251 -13.82 14.83 4.55
C SER A 251 -12.96 13.58 4.79
N VAL A 252 -13.53 12.40 4.58
CA VAL A 252 -12.79 11.13 4.67
C VAL A 252 -11.67 11.11 3.64
N VAL A 253 -11.94 11.56 2.41
CA VAL A 253 -10.96 11.60 1.31
C VAL A 253 -9.80 12.54 1.64
N GLN A 254 -10.08 13.76 2.10
CA GLN A 254 -9.05 14.72 2.52
C GLN A 254 -8.13 14.13 3.60
N ARG A 255 -8.71 13.47 4.62
CA ARG A 255 -7.93 12.81 5.68
C ARG A 255 -7.06 11.68 5.14
N LEU A 256 -7.58 10.86 4.22
CA LEU A 256 -6.84 9.75 3.63
C LEU A 256 -5.67 10.26 2.78
N ILE A 257 -5.89 11.25 1.92
CA ILE A 257 -4.84 11.85 1.11
C ILE A 257 -3.76 12.44 2.00
N LYS A 258 -4.13 13.29 2.97
CA LYS A 258 -3.16 13.92 3.88
C LYS A 258 -2.40 12.92 4.76
N TYR A 259 -3.07 11.88 5.25
CA TYR A 259 -2.42 10.84 6.05
C TYR A 259 -1.37 10.05 5.25
N ASN A 260 -1.63 9.88 3.97
CA ASN A 260 -0.76 9.14 3.07
C ASN A 260 0.38 9.99 2.49
N TRP A 261 0.37 11.30 2.71
CA TRP A 261 1.38 12.20 2.17
C TRP A 261 2.69 12.08 2.93
N PRO A 262 3.84 12.00 2.22
CA PRO A 262 5.14 11.88 2.86
C PRO A 262 5.53 13.15 3.63
N ASN A 263 6.54 13.03 4.47
CA ASN A 263 7.19 14.15 5.14
C ASN A 263 8.72 13.97 5.12
N THR A 264 9.46 15.04 5.39
CA THR A 264 10.93 15.06 5.35
C THR A 264 11.56 13.97 6.23
N THR A 265 11.01 13.75 7.43
CA THR A 265 11.53 12.72 8.35
C THR A 265 11.35 11.32 7.77
N ALA A 266 10.20 11.03 7.14
CA ALA A 266 9.95 9.75 6.48
C ALA A 266 10.94 9.53 5.33
N LEU A 267 11.14 10.52 4.46
CA LEU A 267 12.10 10.43 3.35
C LEU A 267 13.53 10.19 3.85
N LYS A 268 13.96 10.93 4.89
CA LYS A 268 15.29 10.73 5.51
C LYS A 268 15.44 9.33 6.12
N ASN A 269 14.43 8.84 6.81
CA ASN A 269 14.47 7.50 7.40
C ASN A 269 14.56 6.41 6.34
N ILE A 270 13.81 6.54 5.24
CA ILE A 270 13.85 5.59 4.13
C ILE A 270 15.23 5.66 3.43
N ARG A 271 15.72 6.87 3.10
CA ARG A 271 17.05 7.06 2.49
C ARG A 271 18.15 6.41 3.31
N ASN A 272 18.07 6.52 4.64
CA ASN A 272 19.05 5.97 5.59
C ASN A 272 18.76 4.50 5.97
N ARG A 273 17.88 3.81 5.27
CA ARG A 273 17.53 2.40 5.52
C ARG A 273 17.03 2.13 6.95
N LYS A 274 16.37 3.11 7.58
CA LYS A 274 15.72 2.96 8.90
C LYS A 274 14.25 2.59 8.80
N ALA A 275 13.66 2.67 7.61
CA ALA A 275 12.27 2.32 7.33
C ALA A 275 12.14 1.77 5.91
N ASP A 276 11.14 0.93 5.70
CA ASP A 276 10.76 0.47 4.37
C ASP A 276 10.09 1.59 3.54
N VAL A 277 10.09 1.39 2.22
CA VAL A 277 9.44 2.30 1.28
C VAL A 277 7.96 1.99 1.25
N PRO A 278 7.08 2.90 1.70
CA PRO A 278 5.64 2.70 1.61
C PRO A 278 5.17 2.66 0.15
N ARG A 279 4.19 1.81 -0.16
CA ARG A 279 3.58 1.72 -1.49
C ARG A 279 3.16 3.08 -2.04
N LYS A 280 2.53 3.89 -1.20
CA LYS A 280 2.03 5.23 -1.56
C LYS A 280 3.15 6.18 -1.99
N LEU A 281 4.31 6.11 -1.34
CA LEU A 281 5.46 6.93 -1.71
C LEU A 281 5.99 6.54 -3.09
N LEU A 282 6.04 5.25 -3.42
CA LEU A 282 6.43 4.81 -4.77
C LEU A 282 5.47 5.34 -5.83
N LEU A 283 4.16 5.31 -5.57
CA LEU A 283 3.15 5.85 -6.48
C LEU A 283 3.30 7.36 -6.69
N LEU A 284 3.53 8.11 -5.62
CA LEU A 284 3.75 9.56 -5.71
C LEU A 284 5.04 9.88 -6.45
N LEU A 285 6.12 9.18 -6.15
CA LEU A 285 7.39 9.36 -6.86
C LEU A 285 7.26 9.04 -8.35
N TYR A 286 6.52 7.98 -8.71
CA TYR A 286 6.22 7.64 -10.10
C TYR A 286 5.58 8.84 -10.85
N VAL A 287 4.55 9.44 -10.25
CA VAL A 287 3.86 10.61 -10.83
C VAL A 287 4.78 11.83 -10.89
N ILE A 288 5.47 12.16 -9.80
CA ILE A 288 6.32 13.35 -9.69
C ILE A 288 7.49 13.32 -10.67
N THR A 289 8.05 12.14 -10.94
CA THR A 289 9.18 11.97 -11.84
C THR A 289 8.78 11.63 -13.29
N GLU A 290 7.48 11.66 -13.60
CA GLU A 290 6.93 11.27 -14.90
C GLU A 290 7.38 9.86 -15.35
N ASN A 291 7.62 8.97 -14.38
CA ASN A 291 8.19 7.64 -14.59
C ASN A 291 9.55 7.63 -15.32
N VAL A 292 10.29 8.71 -15.30
CA VAL A 292 11.62 8.76 -15.90
C VAL A 292 12.57 7.94 -15.03
N VAL A 293 12.93 6.76 -15.50
CA VAL A 293 13.91 5.87 -14.89
C VAL A 293 15.09 5.76 -15.84
N ASP A 294 16.30 5.96 -15.31
CA ASP A 294 17.59 5.77 -16.02
C ASP A 294 17.93 6.78 -17.15
N GLY A 295 17.25 7.93 -17.21
CA GLY A 295 17.54 8.96 -18.20
C GLY A 295 17.21 8.56 -19.66
N GLU A 296 16.70 7.35 -19.86
CA GLU A 296 16.10 6.97 -21.12
C GLU A 296 14.74 7.67 -21.22
N TYR A 297 14.75 8.82 -21.92
CA TYR A 297 13.51 9.30 -22.53
C TYR A 297 13.01 8.14 -23.38
N ARG A 298 11.96 7.46 -22.96
CA ARG A 298 11.09 6.83 -23.92
C ARG A 298 10.52 8.01 -24.73
N GLU A 299 11.12 8.29 -25.88
CA GLU A 299 10.45 8.95 -26.99
C GLU A 299 9.33 8.03 -27.47
N THR A 300 8.37 7.75 -26.62
CA THR A 300 7.04 7.47 -27.10
C THR A 300 6.52 8.84 -27.49
N ASP A 301 6.00 8.96 -28.70
CA ASP A 301 5.18 10.11 -29.12
C ASP A 301 3.96 10.20 -28.17
N GLU A 302 4.22 10.50 -26.89
CA GLU A 302 3.20 10.61 -25.84
C GLU A 302 2.17 11.71 -26.21
N ASP A 303 2.57 12.66 -27.06
CA ASP A 303 1.71 13.74 -27.55
C ASP A 303 0.49 13.24 -28.35
N TYR A 304 0.51 11.99 -28.80
CA TYR A 304 -0.59 11.40 -29.59
C TYR A 304 -1.43 10.36 -28.84
N LEU A 305 -1.05 10.00 -27.61
CA LEU A 305 -1.83 9.03 -26.82
C LEU A 305 -3.09 9.67 -26.24
N SER A 306 -4.21 9.00 -26.43
CA SER A 306 -5.46 9.36 -25.75
C SER A 306 -5.35 9.15 -24.24
N PRO A 307 -6.19 9.81 -23.41
CA PRO A 307 -6.22 9.57 -21.97
C PRO A 307 -6.39 8.09 -21.61
N ARG A 308 -7.12 7.31 -22.44
CA ARG A 308 -7.32 5.88 -22.26
C ARG A 308 -6.02 5.09 -22.47
N GLU A 309 -5.34 5.33 -23.57
CA GLU A 309 -4.08 4.65 -23.89
C GLU A 309 -3.02 4.96 -22.83
N ARG A 310 -2.90 6.22 -22.40
CA ARG A 310 -2.03 6.61 -21.30
C ARG A 310 -2.38 5.87 -20.00
N LEU A 311 -3.67 5.81 -19.66
CA LEU A 311 -4.13 5.09 -18.47
C LEU A 311 -3.77 3.61 -18.55
N ASP A 312 -4.00 2.96 -19.69
CA ASP A 312 -3.68 1.55 -19.90
C ASP A 312 -2.17 1.29 -19.75
N ASP A 313 -1.32 2.08 -20.39
CA ASP A 313 0.14 1.94 -20.32
C ASP A 313 0.67 2.13 -18.89
N HIS A 314 0.25 3.21 -18.23
CA HIS A 314 0.66 3.48 -16.86
C HIS A 314 0.08 2.49 -15.85
N TRP A 315 -1.14 1.98 -16.08
CA TRP A 315 -1.73 0.90 -15.29
C TRP A 315 -0.83 -0.34 -15.29
N PHE A 316 -0.38 -0.77 -16.48
CA PHE A 316 0.53 -1.92 -16.58
C PHE A 316 1.89 -1.63 -15.97
N ALA A 317 2.48 -0.47 -16.23
CA ALA A 317 3.79 -0.10 -15.72
C ALA A 317 3.80 -0.02 -14.17
N ILE A 318 2.82 0.65 -13.58
CA ILE A 318 2.73 0.77 -12.11
C ILE A 318 2.47 -0.60 -11.48
N ASN A 319 1.54 -1.39 -12.01
CA ASN A 319 1.27 -2.72 -11.48
C ASN A 319 2.46 -3.67 -11.62
N ALA A 320 3.29 -3.53 -12.65
CA ALA A 320 4.55 -4.27 -12.77
C ALA A 320 5.51 -3.90 -11.63
N ILE A 321 5.70 -2.60 -11.35
CA ILE A 321 6.52 -2.11 -10.24
C ILE A 321 5.99 -2.62 -8.88
N LEU A 322 4.69 -2.51 -8.65
CA LEU A 322 4.06 -2.98 -7.41
C LEU A 322 4.23 -4.49 -7.23
N THR A 323 4.01 -5.27 -8.30
CA THR A 323 4.20 -6.72 -8.30
C THR A 323 5.66 -7.09 -8.01
N ASP A 324 6.60 -6.37 -8.62
CA ASP A 324 8.02 -6.56 -8.39
C ASP A 324 8.43 -6.27 -6.94
N CYS A 325 7.76 -5.32 -6.31
CA CYS A 325 7.93 -4.98 -4.89
C CYS A 325 7.13 -5.87 -3.93
N GLY A 326 6.30 -6.81 -4.42
CA GLY A 326 5.41 -7.62 -3.58
C GLY A 326 4.30 -6.80 -2.91
N MET A 327 3.92 -5.69 -3.51
CA MET A 327 2.86 -4.78 -3.02
C MET A 327 1.52 -5.07 -3.71
N PRO A 328 0.38 -4.76 -3.06
CA PRO A 328 -0.93 -4.86 -3.68
C PRO A 328 -1.01 -4.03 -4.97
N PRO A 329 -1.69 -4.52 -6.01
CA PRO A 329 -1.87 -3.78 -7.24
C PRO A 329 -2.75 -2.53 -7.04
N LEU A 330 -2.84 -1.69 -8.07
CA LEU A 330 -3.71 -0.51 -8.08
C LEU A 330 -5.17 -0.89 -7.85
N ASP A 331 -5.87 -0.10 -7.05
CA ASP A 331 -7.31 -0.20 -6.85
C ASP A 331 -7.96 1.16 -7.16
N PRO A 332 -8.72 1.29 -8.25
CA PRO A 332 -9.39 2.54 -8.61
C PRO A 332 -10.35 3.07 -7.54
N ARG A 333 -10.71 2.25 -6.55
CA ARG A 333 -11.54 2.62 -5.41
C ARG A 333 -10.74 2.97 -4.13
N ASN A 334 -9.42 3.08 -4.25
CA ASN A 334 -8.56 3.67 -3.22
C ASN A 334 -8.31 5.15 -3.57
N ALA A 335 -8.49 6.06 -2.62
CA ALA A 335 -8.38 7.51 -2.90
C ALA A 335 -7.01 7.94 -3.44
N THR A 336 -5.93 7.37 -2.93
CA THR A 336 -4.56 7.68 -3.41
C THR A 336 -4.33 7.10 -4.80
N ASP A 337 -4.74 5.84 -5.02
CA ASP A 337 -4.60 5.19 -6.31
C ASP A 337 -5.43 5.88 -7.38
N TRP A 338 -6.67 6.27 -7.04
CA TRP A 338 -7.53 7.04 -7.93
C TRP A 338 -6.88 8.35 -8.36
N LEU A 339 -6.28 9.09 -7.41
CA LEU A 339 -5.58 10.34 -7.69
C LEU A 339 -4.37 10.12 -8.61
N VAL A 340 -3.61 9.05 -8.41
CA VAL A 340 -2.51 8.63 -9.29
C VAL A 340 -3.04 8.28 -10.68
N LEU A 341 -4.08 7.46 -10.77
CA LEU A 341 -4.69 7.07 -12.04
C LEU A 341 -5.28 8.27 -12.80
N TYR A 342 -5.83 9.24 -12.08
CA TYR A 342 -6.26 10.49 -12.69
C TYR A 342 -5.07 11.31 -13.22
N ALA A 343 -3.98 11.37 -12.46
CA ALA A 343 -2.79 12.11 -12.88
C ALA A 343 -2.17 11.54 -14.16
N VAL A 344 -2.09 10.23 -14.30
CA VAL A 344 -1.47 9.59 -15.47
C VAL A 344 -2.28 9.76 -16.78
N THR A 345 -3.52 10.24 -16.71
CA THR A 345 -4.31 10.58 -17.91
C THR A 345 -4.00 11.98 -18.45
N ALA A 346 -2.99 12.67 -17.90
CA ALA A 346 -2.57 14.00 -18.38
C ALA A 346 -2.10 13.93 -19.84
N THR A 347 -2.56 14.86 -20.69
CA THR A 347 -2.20 14.94 -22.13
C THR A 347 -1.54 16.26 -22.49
N GLU A 348 -1.91 17.37 -21.84
CA GLU A 348 -1.41 18.72 -22.13
C GLU A 348 -0.53 19.28 -21.00
N GLU A 349 -0.52 18.62 -19.87
CA GLU A 349 0.20 19.02 -18.65
C GLU A 349 0.97 17.82 -18.10
N SER A 350 1.93 18.04 -17.19
CA SER A 350 2.61 16.95 -16.52
C SER A 350 1.66 16.21 -15.55
N MET A 351 1.96 14.94 -15.25
CA MET A 351 1.19 14.15 -14.27
C MET A 351 1.19 14.84 -12.90
N SER A 352 2.32 15.41 -12.51
CA SER A 352 2.45 16.11 -11.21
C SER A 352 1.60 17.38 -11.16
N GLU A 353 1.60 18.20 -12.22
CA GLU A 353 0.74 19.39 -12.30
C GLU A 353 -0.74 19.05 -12.27
N ARG A 354 -1.16 17.99 -12.98
CA ARG A 354 -2.53 17.50 -12.97
C ARG A 354 -2.96 17.04 -11.59
N MET A 355 -2.09 16.33 -10.88
CA MET A 355 -2.33 15.92 -9.49
C MET A 355 -2.43 17.13 -8.56
N GLU A 356 -1.50 18.08 -8.65
CA GLU A 356 -1.47 19.28 -7.83
C GLU A 356 -2.74 20.10 -7.96
N LYS A 357 -3.24 20.34 -9.18
CA LYS A 357 -4.49 21.06 -9.43
C LYS A 357 -5.68 20.38 -8.72
N VAL A 358 -5.76 19.07 -8.69
CA VAL A 358 -6.83 18.36 -7.96
C VAL A 358 -6.67 18.56 -6.45
N ILE A 359 -5.45 18.45 -5.93
CA ILE A 359 -5.17 18.64 -4.49
C ILE A 359 -5.51 20.05 -4.06
N GLU A 360 -5.13 21.05 -4.86
CA GLU A 360 -5.49 22.44 -4.62
C GLU A 360 -7.00 22.62 -4.47
N HIS A 361 -7.79 22.07 -5.39
CA HIS A 361 -9.25 22.14 -5.30
C HIS A 361 -9.82 21.34 -4.11
N ILE A 362 -9.24 20.17 -3.77
CA ILE A 362 -9.67 19.37 -2.62
C ILE A 362 -9.47 20.14 -1.31
N PHE A 363 -8.41 20.93 -1.19
CA PHE A 363 -8.06 21.65 0.02
C PHE A 363 -8.34 23.17 -0.07
N ALA A 364 -8.99 23.65 -1.15
CA ALA A 364 -9.37 25.04 -1.30
C ALA A 364 -10.25 25.48 -0.13
N GLY A 365 -9.86 26.58 0.54
CA GLY A 365 -10.60 27.15 1.68
C GLY A 365 -10.30 26.52 3.04
N GLN A 366 -9.22 25.74 3.17
CA GLN A 366 -8.79 25.13 4.43
C GLN A 366 -7.63 25.91 5.09
#